data_c88cb384db5dad34f6aa3cacce2e4f8f
#
_entry.id   c88cb384db5dad34f6aa3cacce2e4f8f
#
_cell.length_a   1.000
_cell.length_b   1.000
_cell.length_c   1.000
_cell.angle_alpha   90.00
_cell.angle_beta   90.00
_cell.angle_gamma   90.00
#
_symmetry.space_group_name_H-M   'P 1'
#
loop_
_entity.id
_entity.type
_entity.pdbx_description
1 polymer ?
#
loop_
_entity_poly.entity_id
_entity_poly.type
_entity_poly.pdbx_seq_one_letter_code
_entity_poly.pdbx_strand_id
1 'polypeptide(L)'
;MRKLKSFLVTLFVTFLVVCFIGMAEVDSNPVAEVMVGSSEIHFMPRVNYARLDITLSRADGSVVQKTFNSGSTPYLDLSTIFGESSCDGYYTYELRVIPSMEVKVRKGDELWDSNKGALLQKPLTQTGHFLVKGGAIVTPSSIQETPARTLDVLHYDDVIITGSLCVGFDCVDGESFGFDTIILKENNLRIYFNDTSYTASYPTNNWRITINDSTNGGASYFSIDDVDDGTSIFKIEAGAPANSLYVEDYGRVGLGTSTPVVELHIKDSDTPTLRLEQDSSGGWTAQTFDVAGNESNFFIRDVTNGSKLPFRIQPSTPSSTLCLKSDGKVGIGTWSPGYKFEIETTNEDAMLYLDRTDGAQFKLNV
;
A
#
# COMPACT_ATOMS: atom_id res chain seq x y z
N MET A 1 -13.80 43.69 -37.82
CA MET A 1 -14.86 44.61 -37.37
C MET A 1 -15.53 44.07 -36.11
N ARG A 2 -15.70 44.93 -35.13
CA ARG A 2 -16.42 44.84 -33.83
C ARG A 2 -15.77 43.92 -32.79
N LYS A 3 -14.94 44.43 -31.88
CA LYS A 3 -15.16 45.17 -30.62
C LYS A 3 -16.03 44.36 -29.66
N LEU A 4 -15.38 43.80 -28.65
CA LEU A 4 -16.07 43.35 -27.45
C LEU A 4 -15.45 43.97 -26.22
N LYS A 5 -16.29 44.51 -25.39
CA LYS A 5 -15.98 45.22 -24.17
C LYS A 5 -15.81 44.25 -23.00
N SER A 6 -14.79 44.52 -22.25
CA SER A 6 -14.47 44.15 -20.88
C SER A 6 -15.67 44.31 -19.94
N PHE A 7 -15.86 43.36 -19.03
CA PHE A 7 -16.47 43.58 -17.72
C PHE A 7 -15.73 42.86 -16.64
N LEU A 8 -14.98 43.67 -15.89
CA LEU A 8 -14.24 43.26 -14.71
C LEU A 8 -15.23 43.23 -13.54
N VAL A 9 -15.50 42.06 -12.96
CA VAL A 9 -16.14 41.96 -11.66
C VAL A 9 -15.15 41.35 -10.70
N THR A 10 -14.63 42.22 -9.85
CA THR A 10 -13.75 41.87 -8.74
C THR A 10 -14.62 41.33 -7.62
N LEU A 11 -14.65 40.00 -7.45
CA LEU A 11 -15.29 39.39 -6.28
C LEU A 11 -14.16 39.10 -5.27
N PHE A 12 -14.07 39.91 -4.24
CA PHE A 12 -13.26 39.65 -3.05
C PHE A 12 -13.91 38.50 -2.29
N VAL A 13 -13.45 37.29 -2.51
CA VAL A 13 -13.74 36.17 -1.62
C VAL A 13 -12.60 36.12 -0.60
N THR A 14 -12.89 36.62 0.59
CA THR A 14 -12.08 36.39 1.78
C THR A 14 -12.17 34.90 2.09
N PHE A 15 -11.17 34.16 1.65
CA PHE A 15 -10.98 32.77 2.04
C PHE A 15 -10.46 32.78 3.48
N LEU A 16 -11.35 32.56 4.44
CA LEU A 16 -10.98 32.26 5.81
C LEU A 16 -10.40 30.84 5.79
N VAL A 17 -9.08 30.73 5.66
CA VAL A 17 -8.37 29.46 5.84
C VAL A 17 -8.43 29.14 7.34
N VAL A 18 -9.39 28.31 7.72
CA VAL A 18 -9.37 27.65 9.02
C VAL A 18 -8.32 26.57 8.93
N CYS A 19 -7.12 26.90 9.43
CA CYS A 19 -6.03 25.94 9.56
C CYS A 19 -6.43 24.98 10.71
N PHE A 20 -6.90 23.78 10.36
CA PHE A 20 -7.06 22.70 11.31
C PHE A 20 -5.68 22.22 11.72
N ILE A 21 -5.28 22.57 12.94
CA ILE A 21 -4.06 22.08 13.55
C ILE A 21 -4.41 20.81 14.30
N GLY A 22 -3.88 19.70 13.79
CA GLY A 22 -3.97 18.41 14.43
C GLY A 22 -3.30 18.45 15.81
N MET A 23 -4.09 18.50 16.86
CA MET A 23 -3.69 18.07 18.19
C MET A 23 -4.35 16.72 18.41
N ALA A 24 -3.52 15.71 18.49
CA ALA A 24 -3.71 14.35 19.02
C ALA A 24 -5.14 13.78 19.02
N GLU A 25 -5.23 12.54 18.60
CA GLU A 25 -6.39 11.65 18.69
C GLU A 25 -7.72 12.31 18.33
N VAL A 26 -8.05 12.27 17.09
CA VAL A 26 -9.40 12.53 16.63
C VAL A 26 -10.26 11.34 17.04
N ASP A 27 -10.73 11.37 18.29
CA ASP A 27 -12.00 10.72 18.58
C ASP A 27 -12.99 11.27 17.55
N SER A 28 -13.68 10.42 16.83
CA SER A 28 -14.50 10.78 15.67
C SER A 28 -15.60 11.82 15.96
N ASN A 29 -15.61 12.37 17.18
CA ASN A 29 -16.50 13.42 17.63
C ASN A 29 -15.94 14.17 18.86
N PRO A 30 -15.08 15.19 18.70
CA PRO A 30 -14.51 15.92 19.82
C PRO A 30 -15.63 16.57 20.65
N VAL A 31 -15.52 16.43 21.98
CA VAL A 31 -16.50 16.91 22.95
C VAL A 31 -16.51 18.45 23.03
N ALA A 32 -15.34 19.05 22.79
CA ALA A 32 -15.15 20.48 22.72
C ALA A 32 -14.16 20.87 21.63
N GLU A 33 -14.37 22.02 21.02
CA GLU A 33 -13.35 22.69 20.21
C GLU A 33 -12.36 23.39 21.13
N VAL A 34 -11.06 23.28 20.82
CA VAL A 34 -9.98 23.83 21.66
C VAL A 34 -9.25 24.92 20.87
N MET A 35 -9.31 26.14 21.37
CA MET A 35 -8.59 27.28 20.80
C MET A 35 -7.40 27.63 21.71
N VAL A 36 -6.22 27.61 21.14
CA VAL A 36 -4.97 27.84 21.86
C VAL A 36 -4.41 29.22 21.52
N GLY A 37 -4.30 30.08 22.53
CA GLY A 37 -3.62 31.37 22.48
C GLY A 37 -2.18 31.25 22.99
N SER A 38 -1.47 32.40 23.10
CA SER A 38 -0.08 32.44 23.60
C SER A 38 0.05 32.20 25.12
N SER A 39 -0.97 32.51 25.88
CA SER A 39 -0.98 32.38 27.35
C SER A 39 -2.24 31.69 27.86
N GLU A 40 -3.22 31.45 27.04
CA GLU A 40 -4.52 30.93 27.46
C GLU A 40 -5.05 29.89 26.46
N ILE A 41 -5.87 28.97 26.97
CA ILE A 41 -6.56 27.95 26.17
C ILE A 41 -8.05 28.04 26.44
N HIS A 42 -8.85 28.22 25.42
CA HIS A 42 -10.31 28.23 25.48
C HIS A 42 -10.86 26.90 25.03
N PHE A 43 -11.84 26.40 25.78
CA PHE A 43 -12.57 25.16 25.45
C PHE A 43 -14.02 25.53 25.11
N MET A 44 -14.44 25.21 23.91
CA MET A 44 -15.81 25.44 23.46
C MET A 44 -16.56 24.11 23.34
N PRO A 45 -17.31 23.70 24.41
CA PRO A 45 -18.06 22.45 24.37
C PRO A 45 -19.08 22.42 23.23
N ARG A 46 -19.15 21.32 22.54
CA ARG A 46 -20.11 21.07 21.44
C ARG A 46 -21.45 20.53 21.94
N VAL A 47 -21.53 20.25 23.24
CA VAL A 47 -22.74 19.76 23.92
C VAL A 47 -23.10 20.68 25.06
N ASN A 48 -24.40 20.82 25.36
CA ASN A 48 -24.87 21.53 26.55
C ASN A 48 -24.41 20.72 27.79
N TYR A 49 -23.76 21.37 28.74
CA TYR A 49 -23.22 20.71 29.93
C TYR A 49 -23.77 21.31 31.22
N ALA A 50 -23.90 20.46 32.23
CA ALA A 50 -24.19 20.88 33.58
C ALA A 50 -22.90 21.27 34.35
N ARG A 51 -21.84 20.49 34.13
CA ARG A 51 -20.51 20.70 34.69
C ARG A 51 -19.42 20.24 33.74
N LEU A 52 -18.30 20.95 33.72
CA LEU A 52 -17.13 20.64 32.94
C LEU A 52 -15.90 20.76 33.85
N ASP A 53 -15.14 19.67 33.97
CA ASP A 53 -13.91 19.62 34.74
C ASP A 53 -12.71 19.55 33.78
N ILE A 54 -11.71 20.41 34.00
CA ILE A 54 -10.44 20.37 33.26
C ILE A 54 -9.36 19.99 34.25
N THR A 55 -8.68 18.89 33.98
CA THR A 55 -7.49 18.45 34.72
C THR A 55 -6.28 18.73 33.85
N LEU A 56 -5.31 19.50 34.36
CA LEU A 56 -4.07 19.84 33.66
C LEU A 56 -2.90 19.24 34.42
N SER A 57 -2.11 18.42 33.74
CA SER A 57 -0.89 17.78 34.23
C SER A 57 0.34 18.43 33.64
N ARG A 58 1.36 18.70 34.44
CA ARG A 58 2.66 19.27 34.04
C ARG A 58 3.69 18.19 33.82
N ALA A 59 4.77 18.55 33.14
CA ALA A 59 5.94 17.68 32.95
C ALA A 59 6.61 17.24 34.28
N ASP A 60 6.48 18.03 35.33
CA ASP A 60 7.00 17.71 36.68
C ASP A 60 6.07 16.80 37.52
N GLY A 61 4.95 16.36 36.95
CA GLY A 61 3.95 15.52 37.59
C GLY A 61 2.94 16.28 38.47
N SER A 62 3.02 17.60 38.58
CA SER A 62 2.02 18.40 39.30
C SER A 62 0.71 18.46 38.47
N VAL A 63 -0.42 18.45 39.21
CA VAL A 63 -1.77 18.42 38.60
C VAL A 63 -2.60 19.55 39.13
N VAL A 64 -3.28 20.29 38.26
CA VAL A 64 -4.24 21.34 38.58
C VAL A 64 -5.59 20.98 37.98
N GLN A 65 -6.65 21.14 38.77
CA GLN A 65 -8.02 20.92 38.32
C GLN A 65 -8.84 22.20 38.41
N LYS A 66 -9.63 22.49 37.37
CA LYS A 66 -10.55 23.63 37.29
C LYS A 66 -11.92 23.16 36.86
N THR A 67 -12.95 23.59 37.58
CA THR A 67 -14.36 23.21 37.32
C THR A 67 -15.14 24.41 36.81
N PHE A 68 -15.96 24.20 35.80
CA PHE A 68 -16.86 25.18 35.20
C PHE A 68 -18.29 24.66 35.21
N ASN A 69 -19.23 25.53 35.61
CA ASN A 69 -20.66 25.24 35.59
C ASN A 69 -21.29 25.71 34.27
N SER A 70 -22.49 25.25 34.01
CA SER A 70 -23.28 25.66 32.85
C SER A 70 -23.36 27.19 32.71
N GLY A 71 -23.14 27.69 31.50
CA GLY A 71 -23.15 29.13 31.18
C GLY A 71 -21.81 29.84 31.38
N SER A 72 -20.77 29.12 31.86
CA SER A 72 -19.40 29.66 31.95
C SER A 72 -18.67 29.46 30.62
N THR A 73 -17.69 30.31 30.32
CA THR A 73 -16.71 30.08 29.24
C THR A 73 -15.52 29.35 29.80
N PRO A 74 -15.32 28.05 29.49
CA PRO A 74 -14.19 27.30 30.05
C PRO A 74 -12.88 27.76 29.42
N TYR A 75 -11.92 28.16 30.24
CA TYR A 75 -10.58 28.54 29.82
C TYR A 75 -9.53 28.25 30.87
N LEU A 76 -8.30 28.05 30.43
CA LEU A 76 -7.11 27.96 31.26
C LEU A 76 -6.18 29.14 30.93
N ASP A 77 -5.82 29.92 31.90
CA ASP A 77 -4.80 30.96 31.83
C ASP A 77 -3.58 30.45 32.60
N LEU A 78 -2.46 30.27 31.88
CA LEU A 78 -1.22 29.72 32.46
C LEU A 78 -0.66 30.58 33.57
N SER A 79 -0.77 31.91 33.47
CA SER A 79 -0.26 32.83 34.48
C SER A 79 -1.04 32.73 35.79
N THR A 80 -2.36 32.56 35.70
CA THR A 80 -3.25 32.38 36.85
C THR A 80 -3.08 30.99 37.49
N ILE A 81 -2.76 29.98 36.72
CA ILE A 81 -2.66 28.59 37.20
C ILE A 81 -1.29 28.32 37.84
N PHE A 82 -0.24 28.91 37.31
CA PHE A 82 1.15 28.55 37.66
C PHE A 82 1.94 29.72 38.30
N GLY A 83 1.36 30.95 38.37
CA GLY A 83 2.07 32.15 38.83
C GLY A 83 3.25 32.49 37.90
N GLU A 84 4.27 33.15 38.45
CA GLU A 84 5.49 33.51 37.68
C GLU A 84 6.41 32.32 37.36
N SER A 85 6.03 31.10 37.75
CA SER A 85 6.82 29.87 37.61
C SER A 85 6.25 28.91 36.58
N SER A 86 5.81 29.40 35.40
CA SER A 86 5.48 28.49 34.31
C SER A 86 6.76 27.77 33.84
N CYS A 87 6.84 26.46 34.09
CA CYS A 87 7.98 25.67 33.65
C CYS A 87 7.81 25.30 32.18
N ASP A 88 8.88 25.42 31.40
CA ASP A 88 8.93 24.91 30.05
C ASP A 88 8.69 23.39 30.04
N GLY A 89 7.95 22.88 29.05
CA GLY A 89 7.67 21.46 28.92
C GLY A 89 6.29 21.15 28.33
N TYR A 90 6.01 19.86 28.21
CA TYR A 90 4.70 19.39 27.77
C TYR A 90 3.69 19.40 28.90
N TYR A 91 2.50 19.85 28.55
CA TYR A 91 1.32 19.84 29.40
C TYR A 91 0.27 18.98 28.78
N THR A 92 -0.37 18.13 29.57
CA THR A 92 -1.50 17.29 29.12
C THR A 92 -2.77 17.74 29.85
N TYR A 93 -3.86 17.91 29.13
CA TYR A 93 -5.17 18.16 29.71
C TYR A 93 -6.12 17.00 29.48
N GLU A 94 -6.99 16.79 30.48
CA GLU A 94 -8.19 15.96 30.37
C GLU A 94 -9.42 16.86 30.58
N LEU A 95 -10.31 16.87 29.63
CA LEU A 95 -11.60 17.53 29.66
C LEU A 95 -12.65 16.48 29.97
N ARG A 96 -13.41 16.67 31.05
CA ARG A 96 -14.52 15.81 31.46
C ARG A 96 -15.82 16.60 31.46
N VAL A 97 -16.72 16.30 30.55
CA VAL A 97 -17.99 17.00 30.35
C VAL A 97 -19.14 16.16 30.89
N ILE A 98 -19.94 16.73 31.79
CA ILE A 98 -21.18 16.16 32.28
C ILE A 98 -22.32 16.86 31.54
N PRO A 99 -22.97 16.20 30.55
CA PRO A 99 -24.04 16.82 29.78
C PRO A 99 -25.23 17.26 30.64
N SER A 100 -25.89 18.37 30.27
CA SER A 100 -27.15 18.75 30.84
C SER A 100 -28.31 17.94 30.26
N MET A 101 -29.21 17.46 31.09
CA MET A 101 -30.43 16.81 30.62
C MET A 101 -31.47 17.85 30.18
N GLU A 102 -31.89 17.84 28.91
CA GLU A 102 -33.16 18.46 28.53
C GLU A 102 -34.30 17.54 29.01
N VAL A 103 -34.96 17.91 30.08
CA VAL A 103 -36.19 17.23 30.51
C VAL A 103 -37.31 17.68 29.57
N LYS A 104 -37.60 16.90 28.54
CA LYS A 104 -38.81 17.05 27.75
C LYS A 104 -40.01 16.55 28.59
N VAL A 105 -40.68 17.42 29.30
CA VAL A 105 -41.97 17.12 29.96
C VAL A 105 -43.02 16.96 28.89
N ARG A 106 -43.39 15.73 28.54
CA ARG A 106 -44.63 15.46 27.84
C ARG A 106 -45.76 15.66 28.79
N LYS A 107 -46.68 16.56 28.44
CA LYS A 107 -47.94 16.83 29.15
C LYS A 107 -48.89 15.65 28.94
N GLY A 108 -49.13 14.84 30.02
CA GLY A 108 -50.14 13.77 30.07
C GLY A 108 -49.49 12.37 30.13
N ASP A 109 -49.18 11.93 31.34
CA ASP A 109 -49.44 10.62 31.93
C ASP A 109 -48.69 10.51 33.26
N GLU A 110 -49.46 10.10 34.27
CA GLU A 110 -49.14 9.55 35.60
C GLU A 110 -47.79 9.88 36.30
N LEU A 111 -47.94 10.40 37.50
CA LEU A 111 -47.03 10.51 38.64
C LEU A 111 -45.71 9.71 38.49
N TRP A 112 -44.68 10.38 38.08
CA TRP A 112 -43.34 9.84 38.24
C TRP A 112 -42.77 10.25 39.61
N ASP A 113 -42.49 9.23 40.41
CA ASP A 113 -41.82 9.34 41.70
C ASP A 113 -40.40 9.94 41.52
N SER A 114 -40.19 11.15 42.04
CA SER A 114 -38.95 11.93 42.00
C SER A 114 -37.77 11.29 42.74
N ASN A 115 -37.91 10.07 43.26
CA ASN A 115 -36.88 9.38 44.05
C ASN A 115 -36.26 8.16 43.42
N LYS A 116 -36.48 7.86 42.13
CA LYS A 116 -35.74 6.84 41.42
C LYS A 116 -34.74 7.43 40.45
N GLY A 117 -33.52 7.55 40.92
CA GLY A 117 -32.28 7.50 40.16
C GLY A 117 -32.22 8.37 38.91
N ALA A 118 -31.66 9.58 39.05
CA ALA A 118 -31.05 10.24 37.90
C ALA A 118 -30.13 9.23 37.19
N LEU A 119 -30.48 8.85 35.97
CA LEU A 119 -29.56 8.16 35.07
C LEU A 119 -28.34 9.09 34.90
N LEU A 120 -27.28 8.78 35.62
CA LEU A 120 -25.99 9.44 35.48
C LEU A 120 -25.57 9.20 34.05
N GLN A 121 -25.70 10.21 33.18
CA GLN A 121 -25.12 10.15 31.85
C GLN A 121 -23.62 9.94 32.02
N LYS A 122 -23.09 8.97 31.28
CA LYS A 122 -21.64 8.72 31.28
C LYS A 122 -20.93 10.02 30.90
N PRO A 123 -19.98 10.51 31.73
CA PRO A 123 -19.22 11.69 31.36
C PRO A 123 -18.52 11.48 30.02
N LEU A 124 -18.53 12.53 29.19
CA LEU A 124 -17.77 12.57 27.95
C LEU A 124 -16.37 13.09 28.29
N THR A 125 -15.34 12.44 27.78
CA THR A 125 -13.95 12.82 28.03
C THR A 125 -13.24 13.15 26.74
N GLN A 126 -12.34 14.12 26.78
CA GLN A 126 -11.42 14.49 25.71
C GLN A 126 -10.07 14.81 26.32
N THR A 127 -8.99 14.31 25.74
CA THR A 127 -7.63 14.60 26.18
C THR A 127 -6.88 15.34 25.09
N GLY A 128 -5.80 16.03 25.47
CA GLY A 128 -4.91 16.69 24.53
C GLY A 128 -3.67 17.21 25.27
N HIS A 129 -2.74 17.73 24.51
CA HIS A 129 -1.48 18.26 25.06
C HIS A 129 -1.06 19.54 24.33
N PHE A 130 -0.19 20.31 24.96
CA PHE A 130 0.45 21.48 24.38
C PHE A 130 1.84 21.69 24.99
N LEU A 131 2.68 22.43 24.29
CA LEU A 131 4.03 22.75 24.73
C LEU A 131 4.07 24.21 25.28
N VAL A 132 4.70 24.39 26.40
CA VAL A 132 5.07 25.72 26.94
C VAL A 132 6.58 25.91 26.78
N LYS A 133 7.00 27.05 26.25
CA LYS A 133 8.40 27.42 26.13
C LYS A 133 8.58 28.91 26.39
N GLY A 134 9.48 29.25 27.28
CA GLY A 134 9.70 30.64 27.68
C GLY A 134 8.48 31.30 28.33
N GLY A 135 7.61 30.50 29.00
CA GLY A 135 6.38 30.98 29.63
C GLY A 135 5.20 31.20 28.70
N ALA A 136 5.34 30.88 27.39
CA ALA A 136 4.27 31.01 26.42
C ALA A 136 3.91 29.64 25.83
N ILE A 137 2.61 29.47 25.48
CA ILE A 137 2.17 28.31 24.74
C ILE A 137 2.69 28.42 23.30
N VAL A 138 3.38 27.37 22.85
CA VAL A 138 3.85 27.28 21.48
C VAL A 138 2.67 26.89 20.60
N THR A 139 2.17 27.85 19.82
CA THR A 139 1.18 27.56 18.77
C THR A 139 1.90 27.25 17.45
N PRO A 140 1.33 26.42 16.59
CA PRO A 140 1.93 26.12 15.29
C PRO A 140 2.17 27.35 14.40
N SER A 141 1.41 28.42 14.56
CA SER A 141 1.65 29.70 13.87
C SER A 141 2.84 30.50 14.46
N SER A 142 3.35 30.17 15.63
CA SER A 142 4.57 30.73 16.18
C SER A 142 5.84 29.95 15.80
N ILE A 143 5.65 28.78 15.17
CA ILE A 143 6.71 28.05 14.51
C ILE A 143 6.82 28.65 13.09
N GLN A 144 7.47 29.81 12.96
CA GLN A 144 8.09 30.15 11.69
C GLN A 144 9.06 29.01 11.39
N GLU A 145 8.83 28.28 10.31
CA GLU A 145 9.79 27.30 9.81
C GLU A 145 11.08 28.00 9.44
N THR A 146 11.92 28.29 10.44
CA THR A 146 13.36 28.24 10.21
C THR A 146 13.66 26.78 9.90
N PRO A 147 14.43 26.48 8.81
CA PRO A 147 14.61 25.11 8.41
C PRO A 147 15.08 24.27 9.57
N ALA A 148 14.20 23.36 9.99
CA ALA A 148 14.40 22.18 10.81
C ALA A 148 15.30 22.34 12.06
N ARG A 149 14.67 22.60 13.20
CA ARG A 149 14.94 21.71 14.34
C ARG A 149 13.64 21.03 14.71
N THR A 150 13.40 19.96 14.04
CA THR A 150 12.43 18.94 14.38
C THR A 150 12.66 18.51 15.83
N LEU A 151 11.58 18.18 16.54
CA LEU A 151 11.65 17.47 17.82
C LEU A 151 12.08 15.99 17.60
N ASP A 152 12.93 15.77 16.61
CA ASP A 152 13.46 14.45 16.32
C ASP A 152 14.36 13.99 17.46
N VAL A 153 14.18 12.78 17.89
CA VAL A 153 15.11 12.13 18.81
C VAL A 153 16.30 11.63 17.98
N LEU A 154 17.44 12.31 18.14
CA LEU A 154 18.67 11.92 17.49
C LEU A 154 19.45 10.95 18.39
N HIS A 155 19.70 9.75 17.91
CA HIS A 155 20.62 8.81 18.51
C HIS A 155 21.96 8.90 17.75
N TYR A 156 23.04 9.23 18.48
CA TYR A 156 24.38 9.33 17.88
C TYR A 156 25.15 8.00 17.91
N ASP A 157 24.49 6.93 18.35
CA ASP A 157 25.01 5.57 18.42
C ASP A 157 23.90 4.58 18.05
N ASP A 158 24.21 3.29 18.04
CA ASP A 158 23.29 2.23 17.69
C ASP A 158 22.04 2.22 18.60
N VAL A 159 20.89 1.93 18.03
CA VAL A 159 19.65 1.74 18.79
C VAL A 159 19.30 0.26 18.82
N ILE A 160 19.31 -0.32 20.03
CA ILE A 160 18.91 -1.71 20.27
C ILE A 160 17.52 -1.72 20.88
N ILE A 161 16.54 -2.27 20.15
CA ILE A 161 15.17 -2.45 20.64
C ILE A 161 15.00 -3.93 21.01
N THR A 162 14.86 -4.21 22.31
CA THR A 162 14.69 -5.59 22.83
C THR A 162 13.24 -6.10 22.77
N GLY A 163 12.31 -5.27 22.32
CA GLY A 163 10.91 -5.58 22.07
C GLY A 163 10.55 -5.41 20.60
N SER A 164 9.29 -5.19 20.31
CA SER A 164 8.77 -4.90 18.97
C SER A 164 8.63 -3.40 18.74
N LEU A 165 8.66 -2.96 17.49
CA LEU A 165 8.58 -1.57 17.05
C LEU A 165 7.34 -1.36 16.20
N CYS A 166 6.47 -0.41 16.57
CA CYS A 166 5.43 0.12 15.70
C CYS A 166 5.86 1.49 15.16
N VAL A 167 5.71 1.71 13.85
CA VAL A 167 6.03 2.97 13.17
C VAL A 167 4.85 3.39 12.31
N GLY A 168 4.38 4.62 12.51
CA GLY A 168 3.26 5.22 11.76
C GLY A 168 2.28 5.92 12.69
N PHE A 169 1.43 6.78 12.12
CA PHE A 169 0.49 7.59 12.89
C PHE A 169 -0.65 6.79 13.53
N ASP A 170 -0.93 5.57 13.00
CA ASP A 170 -1.98 4.70 13.52
C ASP A 170 -1.49 3.74 14.63
N CYS A 171 -0.23 3.85 15.07
CA CYS A 171 0.29 3.11 16.22
C CYS A 171 -0.34 3.61 17.51
N VAL A 172 -0.73 2.70 18.40
CA VAL A 172 -1.40 3.02 19.66
C VAL A 172 -0.64 2.44 20.86
N ASP A 173 -0.82 3.03 22.03
CA ASP A 173 -0.32 2.45 23.28
C ASP A 173 -1.04 1.09 23.55
N GLY A 174 -0.28 0.07 23.89
CA GLY A 174 -0.80 -1.29 24.02
C GLY A 174 -0.99 -2.03 22.69
N GLU A 175 -0.29 -1.61 21.62
CA GLU A 175 -0.30 -2.30 20.33
C GLU A 175 -0.03 -3.80 20.47
N SER A 176 -0.84 -4.62 19.81
CA SER A 176 -0.66 -6.07 19.82
C SER A 176 0.24 -6.49 18.67
N PHE A 177 1.44 -6.94 18.99
CA PHE A 177 2.42 -7.36 17.99
C PHE A 177 2.28 -8.83 17.58
N GLY A 178 1.61 -9.67 18.39
CA GLY A 178 1.61 -11.11 18.12
C GLY A 178 3.04 -11.66 18.04
N PHE A 179 3.45 -12.12 16.85
CA PHE A 179 4.81 -12.54 16.55
C PHE A 179 5.59 -11.53 15.68
N ASP A 180 5.00 -10.38 15.39
CA ASP A 180 5.63 -9.37 14.54
C ASP A 180 6.66 -8.56 15.31
N THR A 181 7.84 -8.38 14.74
CA THR A 181 8.92 -7.60 15.33
C THR A 181 8.83 -6.12 14.98
N ILE A 182 8.37 -5.81 13.75
CA ILE A 182 8.16 -4.45 13.26
C ILE A 182 6.78 -4.38 12.62
N ILE A 183 5.96 -3.44 13.06
CA ILE A 183 4.70 -3.08 12.43
C ILE A 183 4.86 -1.68 11.82
N LEU A 184 4.58 -1.56 10.53
CA LEU A 184 4.37 -0.27 9.88
C LEU A 184 2.86 -0.06 9.75
N LYS A 185 2.32 0.97 10.43
CA LYS A 185 0.88 1.18 10.56
C LYS A 185 0.49 2.58 10.13
N GLU A 186 0.03 2.70 8.89
CA GLU A 186 -0.35 3.95 8.26
C GLU A 186 -1.17 3.65 6.99
N ASN A 187 -1.89 4.65 6.45
CA ASN A 187 -2.65 4.54 5.20
C ASN A 187 -1.77 4.33 3.96
N ASN A 188 -0.55 4.87 3.96
CA ASN A 188 0.39 4.85 2.84
C ASN A 188 1.74 4.29 3.28
N LEU A 189 1.86 2.98 3.25
CA LEU A 189 3.06 2.30 3.75
C LEU A 189 4.18 2.28 2.72
N ARG A 190 5.35 2.81 3.12
CA ARG A 190 6.55 2.91 2.29
C ARG A 190 7.80 2.65 3.12
N ILE A 191 8.77 1.93 2.53
CA ILE A 191 10.15 1.94 2.99
C ILE A 191 10.97 2.54 1.87
N TYR A 192 11.60 3.68 2.13
CA TYR A 192 12.38 4.42 1.14
C TYR A 192 13.86 4.27 1.41
N PHE A 193 14.62 3.85 0.41
CA PHE A 193 16.06 3.77 0.41
C PHE A 193 16.59 4.96 -0.40
N ASN A 194 17.03 5.99 0.32
CA ASN A 194 17.50 7.23 -0.25
C ASN A 194 19.04 7.21 -0.29
N ASP A 195 19.61 6.98 -1.47
CA ASP A 195 21.05 7.08 -1.67
C ASP A 195 21.43 8.56 -1.81
N THR A 196 22.26 9.06 -0.90
CA THR A 196 22.72 10.45 -0.89
C THR A 196 24.10 10.61 -1.52
N SER A 197 24.60 9.59 -2.21
CA SER A 197 25.86 9.66 -2.96
C SER A 197 25.75 10.67 -4.09
N TYR A 198 26.75 11.56 -4.19
CA TYR A 198 26.76 12.61 -5.22
C TYR A 198 28.02 12.62 -6.08
N THR A 199 28.92 11.68 -5.88
CA THR A 199 30.15 11.56 -6.67
C THR A 199 29.96 10.54 -7.79
N ALA A 200 30.50 10.82 -8.96
CA ALA A 200 30.34 10.04 -10.19
C ALA A 200 30.84 8.59 -10.12
N SER A 201 31.43 8.16 -9.02
CA SER A 201 32.00 6.80 -8.84
C SER A 201 31.10 5.85 -8.06
N TYR A 202 30.05 6.33 -7.40
CA TYR A 202 29.11 5.51 -6.63
C TYR A 202 27.75 5.42 -7.31
N PRO A 203 27.05 4.29 -7.22
CA PRO A 203 25.65 4.22 -7.60
C PRO A 203 24.83 5.25 -6.82
N THR A 204 23.81 5.82 -7.44
CA THR A 204 23.01 6.91 -6.86
C THR A 204 21.51 6.65 -6.92
N ASN A 205 21.09 5.45 -7.40
CA ASN A 205 19.68 5.14 -7.64
C ASN A 205 18.93 4.94 -6.35
N ASN A 206 17.74 5.53 -6.26
CA ASN A 206 16.84 5.44 -5.12
C ASN A 206 15.83 4.33 -5.31
N TRP A 207 15.56 3.59 -4.24
CA TRP A 207 14.63 2.46 -4.25
C TRP A 207 13.52 2.62 -3.21
N ARG A 208 12.39 2.00 -3.48
CA ARG A 208 11.27 1.99 -2.53
C ARG A 208 10.57 0.64 -2.51
N ILE A 209 10.17 0.20 -1.31
CA ILE A 209 9.15 -0.82 -1.12
C ILE A 209 7.83 -0.10 -0.90
N THR A 210 6.81 -0.42 -1.71
CA THR A 210 5.49 0.20 -1.66
C THR A 210 4.42 -0.84 -1.37
N ILE A 211 3.54 -0.51 -0.43
CA ILE A 211 2.37 -1.31 -0.10
C ILE A 211 1.12 -0.50 -0.47
N ASN A 212 0.34 -1.00 -1.40
CA ASN A 212 -0.90 -0.41 -1.91
C ASN A 212 -0.73 0.94 -2.62
N ASP A 213 -1.70 1.26 -3.46
CA ASP A 213 -1.84 2.58 -4.06
C ASP A 213 -2.25 3.61 -2.99
N SER A 214 -1.78 4.85 -3.13
CA SER A 214 -2.14 5.96 -2.25
C SER A 214 -3.45 6.67 -2.65
N THR A 215 -4.04 6.33 -3.79
CA THR A 215 -5.28 6.93 -4.26
C THR A 215 -6.51 6.21 -3.72
N ASN A 216 -7.58 6.96 -3.46
CA ASN A 216 -8.85 6.37 -3.05
C ASN A 216 -9.40 5.45 -4.15
N GLY A 217 -9.68 4.20 -3.82
CA GLY A 217 -10.09 3.17 -4.78
C GLY A 217 -8.95 2.59 -5.62
N GLY A 218 -7.69 2.89 -5.27
CA GLY A 218 -6.51 2.33 -5.93
C GLY A 218 -6.31 0.84 -5.69
N ALA A 219 -5.34 0.27 -6.39
CA ALA A 219 -5.04 -1.16 -6.34
C ALA A 219 -4.30 -1.58 -5.06
N SER A 220 -4.56 -2.78 -4.58
CA SER A 220 -3.84 -3.39 -3.46
C SER A 220 -2.70 -4.26 -3.99
N TYR A 221 -1.46 -3.95 -3.61
CA TYR A 221 -0.27 -4.65 -4.08
C TYR A 221 0.93 -4.44 -3.13
N PHE A 222 1.94 -5.25 -3.33
CA PHE A 222 3.32 -5.09 -2.87
C PHE A 222 4.20 -4.82 -4.09
N SER A 223 5.08 -3.80 -4.04
CA SER A 223 6.04 -3.55 -5.12
C SER A 223 7.42 -3.13 -4.63
N ILE A 224 8.42 -3.35 -5.52
CA ILE A 224 9.75 -2.77 -5.44
C ILE A 224 9.87 -1.80 -6.61
N ASP A 225 10.09 -0.54 -6.30
CA ASP A 225 10.07 0.56 -7.26
C ASP A 225 11.46 1.17 -7.42
N ASP A 226 11.86 1.43 -8.67
CA ASP A 226 12.90 2.37 -9.02
C ASP A 226 12.30 3.77 -8.95
N VAL A 227 12.74 4.57 -7.96
CA VAL A 227 12.13 5.87 -7.68
C VAL A 227 12.61 6.93 -8.66
N ASP A 228 13.84 6.83 -9.14
CA ASP A 228 14.43 7.82 -10.04
C ASP A 228 13.82 7.72 -11.44
N ASP A 229 13.56 6.51 -11.92
CA ASP A 229 12.86 6.27 -13.18
C ASP A 229 11.33 6.24 -13.04
N GLY A 230 10.80 6.21 -11.81
CA GLY A 230 9.36 6.17 -11.55
C GLY A 230 8.70 4.86 -11.98
N THR A 231 9.43 3.75 -12.00
CA THR A 231 8.96 2.46 -12.48
C THR A 231 8.85 1.41 -11.37
N SER A 232 7.81 0.56 -11.42
CA SER A 232 7.70 -0.63 -10.58
C SER A 232 8.37 -1.80 -11.28
N ILE A 233 9.54 -2.22 -10.76
CA ILE A 233 10.32 -3.32 -11.35
C ILE A 233 9.75 -4.68 -10.97
N PHE A 234 9.24 -4.81 -9.74
CA PHE A 234 8.61 -6.02 -9.26
C PHE A 234 7.31 -5.68 -8.56
N LYS A 235 6.24 -6.41 -8.90
CA LYS A 235 4.91 -6.16 -8.35
C LYS A 235 4.16 -7.47 -8.13
N ILE A 236 3.50 -7.59 -6.96
CA ILE A 236 2.57 -8.66 -6.62
C ILE A 236 1.24 -8.02 -6.26
N GLU A 237 0.19 -8.34 -6.98
CA GLU A 237 -1.16 -7.84 -6.68
C GLU A 237 -1.83 -8.69 -5.60
N ALA A 238 -2.65 -8.05 -4.77
CA ALA A 238 -3.46 -8.76 -3.79
C ALA A 238 -4.39 -9.77 -4.48
N GLY A 239 -4.50 -10.96 -3.90
CA GLY A 239 -5.26 -12.06 -4.49
C GLY A 239 -4.45 -12.95 -5.42
N ALA A 240 -3.17 -12.66 -5.67
CA ALA A 240 -2.29 -13.60 -6.38
C ALA A 240 -2.32 -14.97 -5.68
N PRO A 241 -2.52 -16.07 -6.42
CA PRO A 241 -2.58 -17.40 -5.84
C PRO A 241 -1.30 -17.80 -5.10
N ALA A 242 -1.41 -18.71 -4.15
CA ALA A 242 -0.23 -19.27 -3.49
C ALA A 242 0.72 -19.90 -4.54
N ASN A 243 2.01 -19.67 -4.36
CA ASN A 243 3.08 -20.18 -5.25
C ASN A 243 3.01 -19.65 -6.70
N SER A 244 2.40 -18.48 -6.95
CA SER A 244 2.45 -17.82 -8.26
C SER A 244 3.90 -17.66 -8.74
N LEU A 245 4.81 -17.33 -7.82
CA LEU A 245 6.25 -17.41 -7.98
C LEU A 245 6.85 -18.08 -6.74
N TYR A 246 7.52 -19.19 -6.90
CA TYR A 246 8.19 -19.91 -5.83
C TYR A 246 9.63 -20.21 -6.23
N VAL A 247 10.58 -19.84 -5.39
CA VAL A 247 11.99 -20.19 -5.55
C VAL A 247 12.37 -21.13 -4.41
N GLU A 248 12.75 -22.35 -4.75
CA GLU A 248 13.15 -23.34 -3.74
C GLU A 248 14.64 -23.22 -3.35
N ASP A 249 15.04 -23.92 -2.32
CA ASP A 249 16.38 -23.88 -1.74
C ASP A 249 17.48 -24.39 -2.70
N TYR A 250 17.15 -25.19 -3.72
CA TYR A 250 18.08 -25.62 -4.79
C TYR A 250 18.08 -24.68 -5.99
N GLY A 251 17.38 -23.54 -5.92
CA GLY A 251 17.35 -22.52 -6.96
C GLY A 251 16.36 -22.79 -8.11
N ARG A 252 15.52 -23.83 -8.00
CA ARG A 252 14.48 -24.06 -9.00
C ARG A 252 13.33 -23.07 -8.83
N VAL A 253 12.71 -22.71 -9.92
CA VAL A 253 11.59 -21.75 -9.97
C VAL A 253 10.31 -22.49 -10.32
N GLY A 254 9.33 -22.38 -9.44
CA GLY A 254 7.95 -22.84 -9.65
C GLY A 254 7.04 -21.67 -10.02
N LEU A 255 6.28 -21.80 -11.10
CA LEU A 255 5.15 -20.95 -11.41
C LEU A 255 3.87 -21.78 -11.23
N GLY A 256 3.08 -21.48 -10.19
CA GLY A 256 1.90 -22.27 -9.82
C GLY A 256 2.20 -23.55 -9.00
N THR A 257 3.43 -23.75 -8.53
CA THR A 257 3.82 -24.91 -7.71
C THR A 257 4.88 -24.56 -6.69
N SER A 258 4.79 -25.17 -5.49
CA SER A 258 5.81 -25.12 -4.43
C SER A 258 6.78 -26.31 -4.45
N THR A 259 6.67 -27.21 -5.42
CA THR A 259 7.51 -28.39 -5.56
C THR A 259 8.07 -28.50 -6.98
N PRO A 260 8.89 -27.53 -7.44
CA PRO A 260 9.48 -27.62 -8.75
C PRO A 260 10.45 -28.81 -8.85
N VAL A 261 10.37 -29.56 -9.91
CA VAL A 261 11.19 -30.76 -10.14
C VAL A 261 12.26 -30.57 -11.22
N VAL A 262 12.23 -29.43 -11.90
CA VAL A 262 13.20 -28.95 -12.89
C VAL A 262 13.48 -27.47 -12.65
N GLU A 263 14.45 -26.89 -13.34
CA GLU A 263 14.94 -25.51 -13.13
C GLU A 263 13.82 -24.46 -13.25
N LEU A 264 12.91 -24.62 -14.23
CA LEU A 264 11.68 -23.86 -14.37
C LEU A 264 10.50 -24.82 -14.52
N HIS A 265 9.62 -24.89 -13.53
CA HIS A 265 8.44 -25.71 -13.52
C HIS A 265 7.17 -24.87 -13.56
N ILE A 266 6.50 -24.83 -14.70
CA ILE A 266 5.20 -24.18 -14.87
C ILE A 266 4.12 -25.23 -14.66
N LYS A 267 3.23 -25.00 -13.69
CA LYS A 267 2.10 -25.88 -13.38
C LYS A 267 0.79 -25.11 -13.45
N ASP A 268 -0.09 -25.57 -14.31
CA ASP A 268 -1.44 -25.08 -14.45
C ASP A 268 -2.43 -26.26 -14.56
N SER A 269 -3.72 -26.02 -14.32
CA SER A 269 -4.76 -27.05 -14.36
C SER A 269 -5.21 -27.40 -15.78
N ASP A 270 -4.91 -26.56 -16.75
CA ASP A 270 -5.32 -26.75 -18.15
C ASP A 270 -4.08 -26.87 -19.06
N THR A 271 -3.59 -25.81 -19.61
CA THR A 271 -2.53 -25.80 -20.63
C THR A 271 -1.37 -24.93 -20.16
N PRO A 272 -0.42 -25.45 -19.35
CA PRO A 272 0.77 -24.71 -18.95
C PRO A 272 1.52 -24.21 -20.18
N THR A 273 1.78 -22.90 -20.22
CA THR A 273 2.21 -22.20 -21.43
C THR A 273 3.34 -21.22 -21.15
N LEU A 274 4.36 -21.22 -21.99
CA LEU A 274 5.35 -20.15 -22.12
C LEU A 274 5.00 -19.31 -23.34
N ARG A 275 4.70 -18.01 -23.15
CA ARG A 275 4.44 -17.07 -24.24
C ARG A 275 5.69 -16.28 -24.59
N LEU A 276 5.96 -16.17 -25.90
CA LEU A 276 6.96 -15.29 -26.49
C LEU A 276 6.22 -14.24 -27.32
N GLU A 277 6.26 -13.00 -26.87
CA GLU A 277 5.51 -11.91 -27.49
C GLU A 277 6.45 -10.77 -27.87
N GLN A 278 6.46 -10.44 -29.16
CA GLN A 278 7.05 -9.23 -29.69
C GLN A 278 5.94 -8.23 -29.95
N ASP A 279 5.95 -7.11 -29.27
CA ASP A 279 5.05 -5.99 -29.55
C ASP A 279 5.59 -5.09 -30.68
N SER A 280 4.88 -4.01 -30.99
CA SER A 280 5.29 -3.07 -32.04
C SER A 280 6.14 -1.89 -31.54
N SER A 281 6.49 -1.83 -30.26
CA SER A 281 7.20 -0.68 -29.64
C SER A 281 8.58 -0.46 -30.25
N GLY A 282 9.25 -1.52 -30.70
CA GLY A 282 10.52 -1.48 -31.41
C GLY A 282 10.42 -1.19 -32.92
N GLY A 283 9.22 -0.90 -33.45
CA GLY A 283 9.01 -0.62 -34.88
C GLY A 283 8.83 -1.86 -35.76
N TRP A 284 8.75 -3.05 -35.17
CA TRP A 284 8.53 -4.30 -35.86
C TRP A 284 7.03 -4.70 -35.82
N THR A 285 6.61 -5.55 -36.75
CA THR A 285 5.25 -6.10 -36.69
C THR A 285 5.10 -7.00 -35.48
N ALA A 286 4.05 -6.80 -34.71
CA ALA A 286 3.76 -7.64 -33.54
C ALA A 286 3.57 -9.10 -33.91
N GLN A 287 4.16 -10.02 -33.14
CA GLN A 287 4.07 -11.45 -33.33
C GLN A 287 4.15 -12.18 -31.99
N THR A 288 3.24 -13.14 -31.80
CA THR A 288 3.14 -13.91 -30.56
C THR A 288 3.16 -15.40 -30.84
N PHE A 289 4.04 -16.13 -30.15
CA PHE A 289 4.10 -17.58 -30.12
C PHE A 289 3.92 -18.12 -28.72
N ASP A 290 3.21 -19.24 -28.59
CA ASP A 290 3.15 -20.05 -27.37
C ASP A 290 3.88 -21.36 -27.56
N VAL A 291 4.64 -21.79 -26.56
CA VAL A 291 5.13 -23.16 -26.37
C VAL A 291 4.37 -23.76 -25.21
N ALA A 292 3.58 -24.80 -25.45
CA ALA A 292 2.64 -25.31 -24.48
C ALA A 292 2.45 -26.84 -24.58
N GLY A 293 1.90 -27.42 -23.52
CA GLY A 293 1.56 -28.83 -23.46
C GLY A 293 0.30 -29.09 -22.66
N ASN A 294 -0.48 -30.07 -23.07
CA ASN A 294 -1.65 -30.55 -22.35
C ASN A 294 -1.84 -32.07 -22.59
N GLU A 295 -3.01 -32.61 -22.23
CA GLU A 295 -3.33 -34.01 -22.36
C GLU A 295 -3.38 -34.48 -23.84
N SER A 296 -3.53 -33.55 -24.77
CA SER A 296 -3.69 -33.87 -26.20
C SER A 296 -2.42 -33.69 -27.01
N ASN A 297 -1.60 -32.68 -26.65
CA ASN A 297 -0.40 -32.33 -27.41
C ASN A 297 0.64 -31.57 -26.60
N PHE A 298 1.92 -31.73 -26.96
CA PHE A 298 2.90 -30.65 -26.89
C PHE A 298 2.88 -29.88 -28.21
N PHE A 299 2.91 -28.54 -28.21
CA PHE A 299 2.77 -27.77 -29.45
C PHE A 299 3.44 -26.39 -29.41
N ILE A 300 3.72 -25.87 -30.60
CA ILE A 300 3.99 -24.47 -30.86
C ILE A 300 2.76 -23.87 -31.53
N ARG A 301 2.23 -22.75 -30.94
CA ARG A 301 1.06 -22.05 -31.47
C ARG A 301 1.44 -20.67 -32.00
N ASP A 302 1.08 -20.36 -33.22
CA ASP A 302 1.11 -19.00 -33.79
C ASP A 302 -0.19 -18.29 -33.39
N VAL A 303 -0.10 -17.50 -32.30
CA VAL A 303 -1.27 -16.83 -31.74
C VAL A 303 -1.77 -15.70 -32.62
N THR A 304 -0.85 -14.90 -33.16
CA THR A 304 -1.16 -13.75 -34.03
C THR A 304 -1.95 -14.13 -35.28
N ASN A 305 -1.64 -15.27 -35.88
CA ASN A 305 -2.22 -15.66 -37.13
C ASN A 305 -3.36 -16.71 -36.99
N GLY A 306 -4.23 -16.51 -36.02
CA GLY A 306 -5.43 -17.32 -35.80
C GLY A 306 -5.17 -18.59 -35.02
N SER A 307 -4.21 -18.56 -34.09
CA SER A 307 -3.89 -19.66 -33.15
C SER A 307 -3.61 -20.99 -33.85
N LYS A 308 -2.91 -20.93 -34.98
CA LYS A 308 -2.51 -22.14 -35.76
C LYS A 308 -1.45 -22.93 -35.00
N LEU A 309 -1.47 -24.25 -35.15
CA LEU A 309 -0.51 -25.17 -34.51
C LEU A 309 0.42 -25.79 -35.58
N PRO A 310 1.45 -25.06 -36.05
CA PRO A 310 2.36 -25.54 -37.08
C PRO A 310 3.24 -26.71 -36.63
N PHE A 311 3.43 -26.86 -35.33
CA PHE A 311 4.17 -27.99 -34.78
C PHE A 311 3.39 -28.61 -33.61
N ARG A 312 3.22 -29.95 -33.65
CA ARG A 312 2.53 -30.72 -32.61
C ARG A 312 3.18 -32.09 -32.45
N ILE A 313 3.24 -32.53 -31.18
CA ILE A 313 3.62 -33.89 -30.79
C ILE A 313 2.48 -34.45 -29.93
N GLN A 314 1.91 -35.59 -30.32
CA GLN A 314 0.90 -36.27 -29.50
C GLN A 314 1.56 -37.02 -28.33
N PRO A 315 0.85 -37.21 -27.20
CA PRO A 315 1.31 -38.09 -26.14
C PRO A 315 1.60 -39.49 -26.70
N SER A 316 2.60 -40.16 -26.13
CA SER A 316 3.06 -41.51 -26.53
C SER A 316 3.68 -41.59 -27.94
N THR A 317 4.00 -40.47 -28.58
CA THR A 317 4.81 -40.48 -29.81
C THR A 317 6.15 -41.19 -29.52
N PRO A 318 6.53 -42.21 -30.34
CA PRO A 318 7.75 -42.98 -30.10
C PRO A 318 9.01 -42.12 -30.14
N SER A 319 10.05 -42.58 -29.46
CA SER A 319 11.36 -41.94 -29.51
C SER A 319 11.90 -41.94 -30.94
N SER A 320 12.56 -40.87 -31.34
CA SER A 320 13.19 -40.71 -32.65
C SER A 320 12.22 -40.69 -33.85
N THR A 321 10.90 -40.46 -33.61
CA THR A 321 9.92 -40.25 -34.71
C THR A 321 10.40 -39.16 -35.65
N LEU A 322 10.95 -38.04 -35.12
CA LEU A 322 11.69 -37.06 -35.89
C LEU A 322 13.03 -36.81 -35.20
N CYS A 323 14.13 -37.03 -35.86
CA CYS A 323 15.47 -36.78 -35.38
C CYS A 323 16.21 -35.78 -36.26
N LEU A 324 16.69 -34.67 -35.68
CA LEU A 324 17.58 -33.71 -36.32
C LEU A 324 18.97 -33.88 -35.77
N LYS A 325 19.94 -34.30 -36.56
CA LYS A 325 21.30 -34.59 -36.12
C LYS A 325 22.24 -33.40 -36.28
N SER A 326 23.30 -33.37 -35.45
CA SER A 326 24.34 -32.33 -35.46
C SER A 326 25.12 -32.25 -36.79
N ASP A 327 25.14 -33.35 -37.58
CA ASP A 327 25.78 -33.40 -38.93
C ASP A 327 24.82 -32.96 -40.04
N GLY A 328 23.64 -32.45 -39.67
CA GLY A 328 22.63 -31.93 -40.60
C GLY A 328 21.81 -33.00 -41.31
N LYS A 329 21.73 -34.22 -40.77
CA LYS A 329 20.84 -35.27 -41.24
C LYS A 329 19.49 -35.24 -40.54
N VAL A 330 18.46 -35.70 -41.22
CA VAL A 330 17.09 -35.85 -40.72
C VAL A 330 16.69 -37.31 -40.77
N GLY A 331 16.34 -37.87 -39.61
CA GLY A 331 15.81 -39.22 -39.48
C GLY A 331 14.30 -39.20 -39.18
N ILE A 332 13.55 -40.07 -39.82
CA ILE A 332 12.17 -40.41 -39.45
C ILE A 332 12.19 -41.87 -38.98
N GLY A 333 11.84 -42.11 -37.73
CA GLY A 333 11.88 -43.44 -37.12
C GLY A 333 13.28 -43.93 -36.73
N THR A 334 14.32 -43.15 -36.94
CA THR A 334 15.70 -43.50 -36.61
C THR A 334 16.45 -42.38 -35.91
N TRP A 335 17.26 -42.74 -34.88
CA TRP A 335 18.17 -41.83 -34.21
C TRP A 335 19.47 -41.63 -35.00
N SER A 336 19.86 -42.61 -35.87
CA SER A 336 21.17 -42.66 -36.51
C SER A 336 21.07 -42.70 -38.05
N PRO A 337 20.46 -41.68 -38.72
CA PRO A 337 20.35 -41.67 -40.14
C PRO A 337 21.71 -41.70 -40.82
N GLY A 338 21.89 -42.65 -41.75
CA GLY A 338 23.09 -42.77 -42.57
C GLY A 338 23.16 -41.75 -43.69
N TYR A 339 21.97 -41.24 -44.13
CA TYR A 339 21.80 -40.32 -45.26
C TYR A 339 21.27 -38.97 -44.80
N LYS A 340 21.31 -37.97 -45.66
CA LYS A 340 20.80 -36.61 -45.36
C LYS A 340 19.33 -36.59 -44.91
N PHE A 341 18.52 -37.46 -45.52
CA PHE A 341 17.17 -37.74 -45.14
C PHE A 341 16.93 -39.23 -45.17
N GLU A 342 16.48 -39.85 -44.11
CA GLU A 342 16.26 -41.28 -44.00
C GLU A 342 14.94 -41.57 -43.26
N ILE A 343 14.18 -42.49 -43.78
CA ILE A 343 12.99 -43.08 -43.15
C ILE A 343 13.31 -44.54 -42.85
N GLU A 344 13.29 -44.93 -41.58
CA GLU A 344 13.55 -46.29 -41.10
C GLU A 344 12.32 -46.81 -40.35
N THR A 345 11.92 -48.03 -40.69
CA THR A 345 10.87 -48.78 -40.01
C THR A 345 11.34 -50.20 -39.75
N THR A 346 10.77 -50.87 -38.71
CA THR A 346 11.17 -52.24 -38.36
C THR A 346 10.19 -53.31 -38.84
N ASN A 347 8.93 -52.98 -39.00
CA ASN A 347 7.86 -53.96 -39.33
C ASN A 347 6.91 -53.49 -40.42
N GLU A 348 7.18 -52.36 -41.06
CA GLU A 348 6.36 -51.75 -42.10
C GLU A 348 7.24 -51.33 -43.26
N ASP A 349 6.68 -51.17 -44.45
CA ASP A 349 7.41 -50.63 -45.58
C ASP A 349 7.79 -49.17 -45.34
N ALA A 350 9.07 -48.82 -45.49
CA ALA A 350 9.49 -47.42 -45.49
C ALA A 350 9.00 -46.77 -46.78
N MET A 351 7.99 -45.92 -46.67
CA MET A 351 7.33 -45.34 -47.83
C MET A 351 7.37 -43.82 -47.77
N LEU A 352 7.76 -43.17 -48.84
CA LEU A 352 7.52 -41.75 -49.10
C LEU A 352 6.26 -41.62 -49.98
N TYR A 353 5.13 -41.28 -49.33
CA TYR A 353 3.89 -41.01 -50.03
C TYR A 353 3.71 -39.50 -50.21
N LEU A 354 3.60 -39.06 -51.44
CA LEU A 354 3.43 -37.65 -51.78
C LEU A 354 2.06 -37.47 -52.41
N ASP A 355 1.13 -36.92 -51.62
CA ASP A 355 -0.25 -36.70 -52.06
C ASP A 355 -0.48 -35.22 -52.36
N ARG A 356 -1.14 -34.95 -53.48
CA ARG A 356 -1.59 -33.61 -53.84
C ARG A 356 -3.03 -33.67 -54.35
N THR A 357 -3.90 -33.00 -53.66
CA THR A 357 -5.36 -33.04 -53.90
C THR A 357 -5.82 -32.27 -55.14
N ASP A 358 -4.94 -31.50 -55.80
CA ASP A 358 -5.27 -30.65 -56.97
C ASP A 358 -4.73 -31.17 -58.30
N GLY A 359 -4.24 -32.40 -58.38
CA GLY A 359 -3.87 -33.12 -59.65
C GLY A 359 -2.55 -32.66 -60.31
N ALA A 360 -1.69 -31.89 -59.65
CA ALA A 360 -0.42 -31.46 -60.21
C ALA A 360 0.68 -32.52 -60.07
N GLN A 361 1.67 -32.44 -60.92
CA GLN A 361 2.74 -33.43 -61.00
C GLN A 361 3.78 -33.34 -59.92
N PHE A 362 4.16 -34.51 -59.38
CA PHE A 362 5.34 -34.67 -58.54
C PHE A 362 6.60 -34.81 -59.48
N LYS A 363 7.67 -34.04 -59.13
CA LYS A 363 9.00 -34.17 -59.73
C LYS A 363 10.05 -34.48 -58.67
N LEU A 364 10.69 -35.64 -58.81
CA LEU A 364 11.94 -35.90 -58.08
C LEU A 364 13.08 -35.58 -59.07
N ASN A 365 13.79 -34.47 -58.87
CA ASN A 365 15.00 -34.18 -59.65
C ASN A 365 16.19 -34.68 -58.81
N VAL A 366 17.01 -35.53 -59.40
CA VAL A 366 18.27 -36.03 -58.77
C VAL A 366 19.40 -35.15 -59.25
#